data_73e18aa1cb27c81c545611eea53f77e6
#
_entry.id   73e18aa1cb27c81c545611eea53f77e6
#
_cell.length_a   1.000
_cell.length_b   1.000
_cell.length_c   1.000
_cell.angle_alpha   90.00
_cell.angle_beta   90.00
_cell.angle_gamma   90.00
#
_symmetry.space_group_name_H-M   'P 1'
#
loop_
_entity.id
_entity.type
_entity.pdbx_description
1 polymer ?
#
loop_
_entity_poly.entity_id
_entity_poly.type
_entity_poly.pdbx_seq_one_letter_code
_entity_poly.pdbx_strand_id
1 'polypeptide(L)'
;MPWARCRCSLYRARCSGCDEGRYQTVYAKYPGAVAAPTAGLHFSEELLKDLRDMGVQETFVTLHVGAGTFQPVREEDLSKHQMHAEWFEMSQECADAINQAKREGRRVVAVGTTSLRAIESAARDDGTVEAGTMDTRLFIAPGYRFKVIDAW
;
A
#
# COMPACT_ATOMS: atom_id res chain seq x y z
N MET A 1 5.58 18.37 -20.03
CA MET A 1 5.52 17.02 -20.64
C MET A 1 4.20 16.39 -20.24
N PRO A 2 3.36 15.97 -21.19
CA PRO A 2 2.05 15.40 -20.84
C PRO A 2 2.25 14.00 -20.30
N TRP A 3 1.80 13.80 -19.09
CA TRP A 3 1.87 12.59 -18.31
C TRP A 3 1.10 11.44 -18.92
N ALA A 4 1.73 10.29 -18.76
CA ALA A 4 1.33 9.01 -19.25
C ALA A 4 -0.18 8.81 -19.21
N ARG A 5 -0.74 8.61 -20.38
CA ARG A 5 -2.06 8.02 -20.55
C ARG A 5 -2.06 6.72 -19.78
N CYS A 6 -2.93 6.63 -18.79
CA CYS A 6 -3.23 5.38 -18.11
C CYS A 6 -3.49 4.33 -19.20
N ARG A 7 -2.52 3.45 -19.46
CA ARG A 7 -2.74 2.30 -20.31
C ARG A 7 -3.51 1.29 -19.48
N CYS A 8 -4.82 1.45 -19.47
CA CYS A 8 -5.75 0.44 -18.99
C CYS A 8 -5.70 -0.79 -19.90
N SER A 9 -4.53 -1.39 -20.09
CA SER A 9 -4.33 -2.55 -20.95
C SER A 9 -4.75 -3.87 -20.30
N LEU A 10 -5.05 -3.85 -18.99
CA LEU A 10 -5.48 -5.04 -18.26
C LEU A 10 -6.99 -5.25 -18.24
N TYR A 11 -7.76 -4.22 -18.51
CA TYR A 11 -9.21 -4.31 -18.69
C TYR A 11 -9.56 -3.84 -20.10
N ARG A 12 -10.16 -4.71 -20.91
CA ARG A 12 -10.69 -4.41 -22.26
C ARG A 12 -11.87 -3.42 -22.26
N ALA A 13 -12.04 -2.63 -21.22
CA ALA A 13 -13.03 -1.57 -21.18
C ALA A 13 -12.47 -0.30 -21.87
N ARG A 14 -13.26 0.32 -22.72
CA ARG A 14 -12.93 1.63 -23.30
C ARG A 14 -12.89 2.64 -22.14
N CYS A 15 -11.71 3.15 -21.80
CA CYS A 15 -11.59 4.26 -20.86
C CYS A 15 -12.40 5.43 -21.41
N SER A 16 -13.49 5.78 -20.77
CA SER A 16 -14.11 7.08 -20.92
C SER A 16 -13.25 8.10 -20.13
N GLY A 17 -13.16 9.33 -20.57
CA GLY A 17 -12.36 10.36 -19.90
C GLY A 17 -12.72 10.62 -18.42
N CYS A 18 -13.82 10.02 -17.94
CA CYS A 18 -14.25 10.02 -16.54
C CYS A 18 -13.47 9.03 -15.66
N ASP A 19 -12.75 8.06 -16.23
CA ASP A 19 -12.10 7.00 -15.47
C ASP A 19 -10.76 7.42 -14.88
N GLU A 20 -10.10 8.44 -15.47
CA GLU A 20 -8.81 8.95 -14.97
C GLU A 20 -8.92 9.51 -13.55
N GLY A 21 -10.02 10.20 -13.24
CA GLY A 21 -10.27 10.73 -11.89
C GLY A 21 -10.82 9.70 -10.90
N ARG A 22 -11.42 8.61 -11.39
CA ARG A 22 -12.03 7.57 -10.55
C ARG A 22 -11.10 6.42 -10.23
N TYR A 23 -10.06 6.22 -11.03
CA TYR A 23 -9.04 5.18 -10.80
C TYR A 23 -7.87 5.73 -9.97
N GLN A 24 -8.19 6.42 -8.88
CA GLN A 24 -7.24 6.88 -7.88
C GLN A 24 -7.95 7.03 -6.53
N THR A 25 -7.18 6.92 -5.44
CA THR A 25 -7.71 7.12 -4.09
C THR A 25 -7.95 8.60 -3.81
N VAL A 26 -8.94 8.92 -2.98
CA VAL A 26 -9.25 10.30 -2.57
C VAL A 26 -8.12 10.97 -1.80
N TYR A 27 -7.22 10.18 -1.23
CA TYR A 27 -6.05 10.64 -0.48
C TYR A 27 -4.73 10.59 -1.27
N ALA A 28 -4.78 10.32 -2.57
CA ALA A 28 -3.57 10.32 -3.41
C ALA A 28 -2.93 11.71 -3.43
N LYS A 29 -1.66 11.79 -3.05
CA LYS A 29 -0.94 13.05 -2.91
C LYS A 29 0.19 13.21 -3.92
N TYR A 30 0.91 12.15 -4.22
CA TYR A 30 2.08 12.19 -5.09
C TYR A 30 1.85 11.37 -6.34
N PRO A 31 1.92 11.98 -7.54
CA PRO A 31 1.80 11.25 -8.80
C PRO A 31 3.05 10.40 -9.05
N GLY A 32 2.91 9.25 -9.72
CA GLY A 32 4.07 8.43 -10.11
C GLY A 32 3.79 6.93 -10.15
N ALA A 33 2.71 6.45 -9.53
CA ALA A 33 2.31 5.04 -9.62
C ALA A 33 1.65 4.72 -10.97
N VAL A 34 1.93 3.53 -11.50
CA VAL A 34 1.30 3.02 -12.73
C VAL A 34 -0.09 2.45 -12.44
N ALA A 35 -0.36 2.07 -11.18
CA ALA A 35 -1.62 1.50 -10.76
C ALA A 35 -2.06 2.05 -9.41
N ALA A 36 -3.37 2.24 -9.24
CA ALA A 36 -3.96 2.64 -7.97
C ALA A 36 -4.01 1.47 -6.99
N PRO A 37 -3.87 1.72 -5.67
CA PRO A 37 -4.07 0.71 -4.64
C PRO A 37 -5.57 0.40 -4.53
N THR A 38 -6.01 -0.71 -5.15
CA THR A 38 -7.44 -1.02 -5.33
C THR A 38 -8.24 -1.07 -4.04
N ALA A 39 -7.66 -1.56 -2.95
CA ALA A 39 -8.30 -1.54 -1.64
C ALA A 39 -8.63 -0.11 -1.15
N GLY A 40 -7.78 0.85 -1.49
CA GLY A 40 -7.99 2.26 -1.13
C GLY A 40 -9.13 2.93 -1.90
N LEU A 41 -9.53 2.39 -3.06
CA LEU A 41 -10.63 2.93 -3.86
C LEU A 41 -12.00 2.80 -3.16
N HIS A 42 -12.12 1.95 -2.15
CA HIS A 42 -13.32 1.80 -1.35
C HIS A 42 -13.51 2.91 -0.31
N PHE A 43 -12.51 3.77 -0.10
CA PHE A 43 -12.58 4.87 0.85
C PHE A 43 -13.06 6.14 0.15
N SER A 44 -14.13 6.74 0.67
CA SER A 44 -14.56 8.09 0.33
C SER A 44 -14.06 9.09 1.40
N GLU A 45 -14.10 10.38 1.10
CA GLU A 45 -13.77 11.42 2.07
C GLU A 45 -14.74 11.40 3.28
N GLU A 46 -16.01 11.06 3.03
CA GLU A 46 -17.01 10.91 4.09
C GLU A 46 -16.66 9.75 5.02
N LEU A 47 -16.32 8.58 4.46
CA LEU A 47 -15.92 7.42 5.27
C LEU A 47 -14.66 7.73 6.09
N LEU A 48 -13.66 8.39 5.51
CA LEU A 48 -12.46 8.80 6.24
C LEU A 48 -12.82 9.78 7.37
N LYS A 49 -13.75 10.70 7.13
CA LYS A 49 -14.24 11.62 8.17
C LYS A 49 -14.93 10.85 9.30
N ASP A 50 -15.81 9.91 8.98
CA ASP A 50 -16.52 9.11 9.98
C ASP A 50 -15.54 8.30 10.84
N LEU A 51 -14.50 7.72 10.24
CA LEU A 51 -13.45 7.01 10.97
C LEU A 51 -12.69 7.94 11.94
N ARG A 52 -12.35 9.16 11.51
CA ARG A 52 -11.73 10.16 12.41
C ARG A 52 -12.65 10.55 13.55
N ASP A 53 -13.93 10.77 13.25
CA ASP A 53 -14.95 11.12 14.27
C ASP A 53 -15.13 9.98 15.30
N MET A 54 -14.87 8.73 14.89
CA MET A 54 -14.82 7.56 15.79
C MET A 54 -13.51 7.44 16.57
N GLY A 55 -12.53 8.31 16.35
CA GLY A 55 -11.23 8.27 17.01
C GLY A 55 -10.21 7.32 16.36
N VAL A 56 -10.48 6.83 15.14
CA VAL A 56 -9.50 6.05 14.37
C VAL A 56 -8.42 6.99 13.86
N GLN A 57 -7.16 6.68 14.18
CA GLN A 57 -6.01 7.41 13.63
C GLN A 57 -5.66 6.86 12.27
N GLU A 58 -5.44 7.75 11.31
CA GLU A 58 -4.99 7.40 9.97
C GLU A 58 -3.58 7.92 9.72
N THR A 59 -2.79 7.15 8.99
CA THR A 59 -1.47 7.55 8.51
C THR A 59 -1.24 6.95 7.13
N PHE A 60 -0.30 7.51 6.39
CA PHE A 60 -0.12 7.20 4.97
C PHE A 60 1.32 6.82 4.67
N VAL A 61 1.48 5.87 3.77
CA VAL A 61 2.75 5.52 3.13
C VAL A 61 2.68 5.90 1.66
N THR A 62 3.78 6.36 1.10
CA THR A 62 3.87 6.64 -0.35
C THR A 62 4.48 5.42 -1.03
N LEU A 63 3.79 4.91 -2.06
CA LEU A 63 4.26 3.77 -2.84
C LEU A 63 4.20 4.10 -4.33
N HIS A 64 5.24 3.71 -5.05
CA HIS A 64 5.25 3.72 -6.50
C HIS A 64 5.09 2.29 -7.01
N VAL A 65 3.82 1.91 -7.23
CA VAL A 65 3.47 0.58 -7.71
C VAL A 65 3.84 0.47 -9.18
N GLY A 66 4.76 -0.42 -9.50
CA GLY A 66 5.18 -0.72 -10.87
C GLY A 66 4.21 -1.65 -11.60
N ALA A 67 4.30 -1.69 -12.94
CA ALA A 67 3.49 -2.58 -13.77
C ALA A 67 3.70 -4.08 -13.47
N GLY A 68 4.84 -4.44 -12.88
CA GLY A 68 5.19 -5.83 -12.55
C GLY A 68 4.36 -6.46 -11.44
N THR A 69 3.75 -5.63 -10.56
CA THR A 69 2.93 -6.10 -9.43
C THR A 69 1.69 -6.87 -9.86
N PHE A 70 1.19 -6.59 -11.06
CA PHE A 70 -0.02 -7.23 -11.61
C PHE A 70 0.27 -8.35 -12.60
N GLN A 71 1.55 -8.74 -12.76
CA GLN A 71 1.87 -9.90 -13.60
C GLN A 71 1.45 -11.18 -12.87
N PRO A 72 0.76 -12.10 -13.59
CA PRO A 72 0.43 -13.40 -13.01
C PRO A 72 1.70 -14.14 -12.60
N VAL A 73 1.65 -14.76 -11.42
CA VAL A 73 2.70 -15.71 -11.01
C VAL A 73 2.69 -16.86 -12.01
N ARG A 74 3.79 -17.06 -12.73
CA ARG A 74 3.94 -18.11 -13.75
C ARG A 74 4.70 -19.33 -13.23
N GLU A 75 5.26 -19.24 -12.05
CA GLU A 75 6.04 -20.27 -11.40
C GLU A 75 5.10 -21.23 -10.67
N GLU A 76 5.23 -22.53 -10.92
CA GLU A 76 4.50 -23.57 -10.17
C GLU A 76 5.01 -23.66 -8.72
N ASP A 77 6.28 -23.31 -8.49
CA ASP A 77 6.93 -23.30 -7.19
C ASP A 77 7.04 -21.87 -6.67
N LEU A 78 6.15 -21.50 -5.76
CA LEU A 78 6.09 -20.17 -5.16
C LEU A 78 7.39 -19.77 -4.44
N SER A 79 8.21 -20.72 -4.02
CA SER A 79 9.49 -20.43 -3.36
C SER A 79 10.52 -19.80 -4.30
N LYS A 80 10.35 -19.98 -5.60
CA LYS A 80 11.22 -19.42 -6.65
C LYS A 80 10.72 -18.10 -7.21
N HIS A 81 9.50 -17.70 -6.83
CA HIS A 81 8.93 -16.46 -7.31
C HIS A 81 9.69 -15.25 -6.75
N GLN A 82 10.29 -14.45 -7.63
CA GLN A 82 10.94 -13.20 -7.25
C GLN A 82 9.95 -12.04 -7.47
N MET A 83 9.53 -11.43 -6.38
CA MET A 83 8.74 -10.19 -6.45
C MET A 83 9.57 -9.06 -7.02
N HIS A 84 8.98 -8.28 -7.92
CA HIS A 84 9.58 -7.03 -8.36
C HIS A 84 9.77 -6.10 -7.17
N ALA A 85 10.90 -5.40 -7.15
CA ALA A 85 11.14 -4.37 -6.16
C ALA A 85 10.14 -3.22 -6.36
N GLU A 86 9.49 -2.82 -5.29
CA GLU A 86 8.60 -1.66 -5.25
C GLU A 86 9.18 -0.63 -4.30
N TRP A 87 9.38 0.56 -4.81
CA TRP A 87 9.84 1.67 -4.01
C TRP A 87 8.72 2.21 -3.12
N PHE A 88 9.05 2.45 -1.86
CA PHE A 88 8.14 3.12 -0.94
C PHE A 88 8.88 4.10 -0.04
N GLU A 89 8.15 5.07 0.47
CA GLU A 89 8.58 6.03 1.47
C GLU A 89 7.64 5.99 2.67
N MET A 90 8.23 5.82 3.85
CA MET A 90 7.57 5.94 5.14
C MET A 90 8.06 7.20 5.83
N SER A 91 7.17 8.18 6.02
CA SER A 91 7.51 9.40 6.74
C SER A 91 7.77 9.10 8.23
N GLN A 92 8.52 10.00 8.90
CA GLN A 92 8.73 9.89 10.35
C GLN A 92 7.42 9.92 11.12
N GLU A 93 6.48 10.77 10.69
CA GLU A 93 5.14 10.85 11.29
C GLU A 93 4.39 9.51 11.22
N CYS A 94 4.46 8.85 10.06
CA CYS A 94 3.83 7.54 9.89
C CYS A 94 4.47 6.48 10.79
N ALA A 95 5.80 6.42 10.83
CA ALA A 95 6.52 5.47 11.68
C ALA A 95 6.22 5.70 13.17
N ASP A 96 6.21 6.96 13.60
CA ASP A 96 5.91 7.32 14.99
C ASP A 96 4.48 6.94 15.39
N ALA A 97 3.50 7.18 14.50
CA ALA A 97 2.09 6.82 14.73
C ALA A 97 1.91 5.30 14.88
N ILE A 98 2.55 4.51 14.02
CA ILE A 98 2.52 3.04 14.08
C ILE A 98 3.18 2.55 15.38
N ASN A 99 4.38 3.04 15.68
CA ASN A 99 5.13 2.66 16.87
C ASN A 99 4.39 3.04 18.16
N GLN A 100 3.72 4.20 18.16
CA GLN A 100 2.89 4.61 19.28
C GLN A 100 1.68 3.69 19.45
N ALA A 101 0.97 3.36 18.36
CA ALA A 101 -0.17 2.44 18.41
C ALA A 101 0.24 1.08 19.00
N LYS A 102 1.39 0.54 18.59
CA LYS A 102 1.91 -0.73 19.16
C LYS A 102 2.24 -0.63 20.64
N ARG A 103 2.90 0.45 21.06
CA ARG A 103 3.20 0.68 22.52
C ARG A 103 1.94 0.77 23.38
N GLU A 104 0.87 1.33 22.82
CA GLU A 104 -0.43 1.49 23.48
C GLU A 104 -1.32 0.24 23.38
N GLY A 105 -0.85 -0.82 22.74
CA GLY A 105 -1.63 -2.05 22.51
C GLY A 105 -2.79 -1.88 21.54
N ARG A 106 -2.78 -0.83 20.72
CA ARG A 106 -3.77 -0.60 19.67
C ARG A 106 -3.42 -1.40 18.42
N ARG A 107 -4.46 -1.77 17.68
CA ARG A 107 -4.31 -2.50 16.42
C ARG A 107 -3.81 -1.59 15.29
N VAL A 108 -2.93 -2.13 14.48
CA VAL A 108 -2.48 -1.53 13.22
C VAL A 108 -3.14 -2.28 12.07
N VAL A 109 -3.94 -1.57 11.29
CA VAL A 109 -4.68 -2.11 10.14
C VAL A 109 -4.10 -1.53 8.84
N ALA A 110 -3.63 -2.39 7.95
CA ALA A 110 -3.15 -1.96 6.65
C ALA A 110 -4.28 -1.97 5.62
N VAL A 111 -4.40 -0.92 4.82
CA VAL A 111 -5.35 -0.88 3.70
C VAL A 111 -4.62 -1.34 2.44
N GLY A 112 -4.87 -2.60 2.07
CA GLY A 112 -4.31 -3.26 0.90
C GLY A 112 -2.96 -3.91 1.10
N THR A 113 -2.69 -4.91 0.27
CA THR A 113 -1.48 -5.73 0.32
C THR A 113 -0.21 -4.95 0.06
N THR A 114 -0.28 -3.86 -0.69
CA THR A 114 0.86 -3.00 -0.99
C THR A 114 1.30 -2.23 0.26
N SER A 115 0.37 -1.61 0.99
CA SER A 115 0.64 -0.96 2.28
C SER A 115 1.14 -1.96 3.32
N LEU A 116 0.53 -3.15 3.37
CA LEU A 116 0.96 -4.26 4.22
C LEU A 116 2.43 -4.60 3.99
N ARG A 117 2.82 -4.80 2.72
CA ARG A 117 4.20 -5.14 2.36
C ARG A 117 5.19 -4.03 2.71
N ALA A 118 4.82 -2.76 2.51
CA ALA A 118 5.66 -1.62 2.85
C ALA A 118 5.92 -1.56 4.37
N ILE A 119 4.87 -1.65 5.18
CA ILE A 119 4.97 -1.58 6.64
C ILE A 119 5.78 -2.76 7.18
N GLU A 120 5.49 -3.99 6.76
CA GLU A 120 6.23 -5.18 7.19
C GLU A 120 7.69 -5.19 6.72
N SER A 121 8.01 -4.55 5.58
CA SER A 121 9.39 -4.39 5.12
C SER A 121 10.18 -3.36 5.93
N ALA A 122 9.51 -2.33 6.46
CA ALA A 122 10.10 -1.34 7.36
C ALA A 122 10.16 -1.83 8.81
N ALA A 123 9.56 -2.99 9.09
CA ALA A 123 9.48 -3.54 10.45
C ALA A 123 10.79 -4.19 10.88
N ARG A 124 11.25 -3.82 12.07
CA ARG A 124 12.34 -4.48 12.77
C ARG A 124 11.86 -5.74 13.50
N ASP A 125 12.79 -6.53 14.00
CA ASP A 125 12.46 -7.77 14.73
C ASP A 125 11.80 -7.51 16.09
N ASP A 126 11.97 -6.31 16.64
CA ASP A 126 11.33 -5.87 17.87
C ASP A 126 9.88 -5.37 17.69
N GLY A 127 9.37 -5.40 16.45
CA GLY A 127 8.02 -4.94 16.10
C GLY A 127 7.89 -3.42 15.92
N THR A 128 9.00 -2.68 15.91
CA THR A 128 9.01 -1.26 15.55
C THR A 128 9.19 -1.08 14.06
N VAL A 129 8.77 0.07 13.52
CA VAL A 129 9.00 0.45 12.13
C VAL A 129 9.94 1.64 12.02
N GLU A 130 10.73 1.68 10.95
CA GLU A 130 11.64 2.77 10.64
C GLU A 130 11.07 3.67 9.55
N ALA A 131 11.28 4.99 9.72
CA ALA A 131 11.06 5.95 8.66
C ALA A 131 12.20 5.87 7.62
N GLY A 132 11.86 6.19 6.39
CA GLY A 132 12.85 6.25 5.31
C GLY A 132 12.30 5.82 3.97
N THR A 133 13.19 5.83 2.99
CA THR A 133 12.93 5.37 1.63
C THR A 133 13.55 4.00 1.44
N MET A 134 12.76 3.05 0.98
CA MET A 134 13.18 1.65 0.86
C MET A 134 12.56 1.00 -0.38
N ASP A 135 13.18 -0.10 -0.80
CA ASP A 135 12.60 -1.02 -1.77
C ASP A 135 12.12 -2.29 -1.08
N THR A 136 10.89 -2.71 -1.36
CA THR A 136 10.38 -3.98 -0.87
C THR A 136 10.34 -5.04 -1.96
N ARG A 137 10.83 -6.24 -1.64
CA ARG A 137 10.64 -7.48 -2.41
C ARG A 137 9.90 -8.51 -1.59
N LEU A 138 9.30 -8.08 -0.48
CA LEU A 138 8.63 -8.99 0.44
C LEU A 138 7.50 -9.74 -0.28
N PHE A 139 7.59 -11.06 -0.24
CA PHE A 139 6.54 -11.96 -0.68
C PHE A 139 5.92 -12.63 0.55
N ILE A 140 4.65 -12.34 0.79
CA ILE A 140 3.92 -12.89 1.93
C ILE A 140 3.23 -14.17 1.47
N ALA A 141 3.72 -15.29 1.96
CA ALA A 141 3.19 -16.62 1.69
C ALA A 141 2.46 -17.19 2.93
N PRO A 142 1.67 -18.26 2.78
CA PRO A 142 1.07 -18.96 3.91
C PRO A 142 2.11 -19.32 4.98
N GLY A 143 1.84 -18.99 6.25
CA GLY A 143 2.76 -19.18 7.37
C GLY A 143 3.66 -17.98 7.69
N TYR A 144 3.58 -16.89 6.91
CA TYR A 144 4.26 -15.64 7.26
C TYR A 144 3.77 -15.11 8.61
N ARG A 145 4.71 -14.70 9.46
CA ARG A 145 4.40 -14.09 10.76
C ARG A 145 4.54 -12.59 10.66
N PHE A 146 3.42 -11.89 10.80
CA PHE A 146 3.40 -10.44 10.80
C PHE A 146 4.08 -9.91 12.07
N LYS A 147 4.91 -8.87 11.89
CA LYS A 147 5.66 -8.22 12.96
C LYS A 147 4.88 -7.04 13.55
N VAL A 148 4.16 -6.33 12.70
CA VAL A 148 3.52 -5.06 13.05
C VAL A 148 2.02 -5.08 12.77
N ILE A 149 1.61 -5.64 11.64
CA ILE A 149 0.22 -5.58 11.17
C ILE A 149 -0.66 -6.59 11.91
N ASP A 150 -1.81 -6.13 12.39
CA ASP A 150 -2.80 -6.95 13.09
C ASP A 150 -3.99 -7.33 12.19
N ALA A 151 -4.27 -6.55 11.12
CA ALA A 151 -5.31 -6.84 10.13
C ALA A 151 -5.04 -6.10 8.81
N TRP A 152 -5.62 -6.59 7.71
CA TRP A 152 -5.63 -5.92 6.40
C TRP A 152 -6.86 -6.29 5.58
#